data_7f1101d90e7bc4af2c46bafee853bcff
#
_entry.id   7f1101d90e7bc4af2c46bafee853bcff
#
_cell.length_a   1.000
_cell.length_b   1.000
_cell.length_c   1.000
_cell.angle_alpha   90.00
_cell.angle_beta   90.00
_cell.angle_gamma   90.00
#
_symmetry.space_group_name_H-M   'P 1'
#
loop_
_entity.id
_entity.type
_entity.pdbx_description
1 polymer ?
#
loop_
_entity_poly.entity_id
_entity_poly.type
_entity_poly.pdbx_seq_one_letter_code
_entity_poly.pdbx_strand_id
1 'polypeptide(L)'
;LGDGAGQVVHLGTRECSLQRRHQKVLEEAPATGIDDEKLAWLCDIASTAAADLHYRNAGTFEFLYEAGEFYFIEANGRIQVEHPVTEMVTGIDLVKAQLTVASSGELPFSQDDVVLRGHAIECRLNAETLDIGTGEIAPSPGVVSELSLPAGIGVRVDTHLRTGADIPHQYDSLMA
;
A
#
# COMPACT_ATOMS: atom_id res chain seq x y z
N LEU A 1 -3.45 10.60 6.04
CA LEU A 1 -2.54 11.73 5.85
C LEU A 1 -2.86 12.81 6.84
N GLY A 2 -1.89 13.23 7.67
CA GLY A 2 -2.06 14.27 8.69
C GLY A 2 -1.17 15.48 8.45
N ASP A 3 -1.60 16.64 8.95
CA ASP A 3 -0.84 17.90 8.87
C ASP A 3 0.12 18.12 10.07
N GLY A 4 -0.06 17.37 11.14
CA GLY A 4 0.65 17.55 12.41
C GLY A 4 0.02 18.59 13.35
N ALA A 5 -1.08 19.22 12.93
CA ALA A 5 -1.82 20.20 13.71
C ALA A 5 -3.20 19.67 14.18
N GLY A 6 -3.50 18.41 13.90
CA GLY A 6 -4.73 17.73 14.28
C GLY A 6 -5.73 17.54 13.13
N GLN A 7 -5.43 18.00 11.92
CA GLN A 7 -6.23 17.65 10.75
C GLN A 7 -5.70 16.36 10.12
N VAL A 8 -6.61 15.43 9.86
CA VAL A 8 -6.32 14.13 9.24
C VAL A 8 -7.36 13.82 8.17
N VAL A 9 -6.91 13.28 7.06
CA VAL A 9 -7.75 12.75 5.98
C VAL A 9 -7.41 11.28 5.79
N HIS A 10 -8.42 10.40 5.78
CA HIS A 10 -8.24 9.01 5.40
C HIS A 10 -8.50 8.82 3.90
N LEU A 11 -7.83 7.84 3.32
CA LEU A 11 -7.92 7.52 1.89
C LEU A 11 -8.58 6.15 1.64
N GLY A 12 -9.41 5.72 2.58
CA GLY A 12 -10.09 4.44 2.51
C GLY A 12 -9.26 3.29 3.06
N THR A 13 -9.65 2.09 2.66
CA THR A 13 -9.12 0.84 3.19
C THR A 13 -8.40 0.03 2.14
N ARG A 14 -7.52 -0.86 2.60
CA ARG A 14 -6.89 -1.92 1.80
C ARG A 14 -7.12 -3.27 2.46
N GLU A 15 -7.09 -4.32 1.64
CA GLU A 15 -7.07 -5.71 2.09
C GLU A 15 -5.71 -6.31 1.69
N CYS A 16 -5.03 -6.93 2.65
CA CYS A 16 -3.67 -7.44 2.48
C CYS A 16 -3.50 -8.82 3.14
N SER A 17 -4.57 -9.63 3.22
CA SER A 17 -4.53 -10.93 3.91
C SER A 17 -3.73 -11.97 3.14
N LEU A 18 -3.60 -11.83 1.81
CA LEU A 18 -2.83 -12.78 1.02
C LEU A 18 -1.34 -12.54 1.23
N GLN A 19 -0.78 -13.35 2.09
CA GLN A 19 0.60 -13.26 2.52
C GLN A 19 1.33 -14.60 2.37
N ARG A 20 2.63 -14.51 2.15
CA ARG A 20 3.53 -15.66 2.15
C ARG A 20 4.70 -15.38 3.09
N ARG A 21 4.90 -16.24 4.10
CA ARG A 21 5.96 -16.06 5.11
C ARG A 21 5.93 -14.65 5.75
N HIS A 22 4.72 -14.16 6.06
CA HIS A 22 4.47 -12.82 6.60
C HIS A 22 4.81 -11.65 5.67
N GLN A 23 4.99 -11.91 4.38
CA GLN A 23 5.12 -10.87 3.36
C GLN A 23 3.84 -10.81 2.53
N LYS A 24 3.31 -9.62 2.36
CA LYS A 24 2.17 -9.34 1.47
C LYS A 24 2.57 -9.68 0.04
N VAL A 25 1.73 -10.38 -0.71
CA VAL A 25 1.97 -10.75 -2.12
C VAL A 25 0.89 -10.26 -3.05
N LEU A 26 -0.31 -10.00 -2.50
CA LEU A 26 -1.42 -9.39 -3.22
C LEU A 26 -2.14 -8.45 -2.28
N GLU A 27 -2.42 -7.26 -2.76
CA GLU A 27 -3.13 -6.22 -2.03
C GLU A 27 -4.24 -5.64 -2.90
N GLU A 28 -5.35 -5.26 -2.30
CA GLU A 28 -6.46 -4.65 -3.01
C GLU A 28 -7.05 -3.44 -2.27
N ALA A 29 -7.67 -2.55 -3.01
CA ALA A 29 -8.39 -1.39 -2.50
C ALA A 29 -9.66 -1.13 -3.31
N PRO A 30 -10.77 -0.76 -2.65
CA PRO A 30 -11.00 -0.83 -1.20
C PRO A 30 -11.04 -2.27 -0.70
N ALA A 31 -10.95 -2.48 0.61
CA ALA A 31 -11.14 -3.79 1.23
C ALA A 31 -12.54 -4.35 0.91
N THR A 32 -12.62 -5.67 0.69
CA THR A 32 -13.85 -6.37 0.30
C THR A 32 -14.32 -7.33 1.38
N GLY A 33 -15.58 -7.76 1.28
CA GLY A 33 -16.14 -8.77 2.19
C GLY A 33 -16.44 -8.28 3.61
N ILE A 34 -16.35 -6.97 3.85
CA ILE A 34 -16.69 -6.31 5.11
C ILE A 34 -17.76 -5.27 4.82
N ASP A 35 -18.67 -5.09 5.74
CA ASP A 35 -19.74 -4.11 5.65
C ASP A 35 -19.19 -2.66 5.56
N ASP A 36 -19.73 -1.87 4.64
CA ASP A 36 -19.27 -0.49 4.36
C ASP A 36 -19.37 0.42 5.59
N GLU A 37 -20.39 0.26 6.44
CA GLU A 37 -20.55 1.05 7.66
C GLU A 37 -19.43 0.72 8.66
N LYS A 38 -19.03 -0.55 8.74
CA LYS A 38 -17.90 -0.97 9.58
C LYS A 38 -16.57 -0.42 9.07
N LEU A 39 -16.37 -0.42 7.76
CA LEU A 39 -15.15 0.16 7.15
C LEU A 39 -15.10 1.67 7.36
N ALA A 40 -16.22 2.38 7.21
CA ALA A 40 -16.31 3.81 7.50
C ALA A 40 -15.98 4.10 8.97
N TRP A 41 -16.60 3.37 9.89
CA TRP A 41 -16.30 3.48 11.33
C TRP A 41 -14.83 3.23 11.66
N LEU A 42 -14.19 2.25 11.01
CA LEU A 42 -12.77 1.97 11.18
C LEU A 42 -11.90 3.14 10.71
N CYS A 43 -12.24 3.73 9.55
CA CYS A 43 -11.55 4.90 9.03
C CYS A 43 -11.67 6.10 9.97
N ASP A 44 -12.85 6.34 10.53
CA ASP A 44 -13.11 7.43 11.48
C ASP A 44 -12.29 7.26 12.77
N ILE A 45 -12.25 6.05 13.32
CA ILE A 45 -11.44 5.76 14.52
C ILE A 45 -9.95 5.96 14.24
N ALA A 46 -9.45 5.43 13.13
CA ALA A 46 -8.04 5.59 12.76
C ALA A 46 -7.67 7.07 12.55
N SER A 47 -8.55 7.82 11.90
CA SER A 47 -8.37 9.26 11.68
C SER A 47 -8.38 10.05 12.98
N THR A 48 -9.31 9.73 13.89
CA THR A 48 -9.39 10.35 15.22
C THR A 48 -8.13 10.08 16.03
N ALA A 49 -7.67 8.83 16.07
CA ALA A 49 -6.45 8.47 16.76
C ALA A 49 -5.21 9.20 16.21
N ALA A 50 -5.13 9.32 14.87
CA ALA A 50 -4.05 10.06 14.24
C ALA A 50 -4.12 11.57 14.53
N ALA A 51 -5.33 12.15 14.60
CA ALA A 51 -5.54 13.56 14.95
C ALA A 51 -5.12 13.85 16.40
N ASP A 52 -5.52 13.01 17.35
CA ASP A 52 -5.17 13.12 18.77
C ASP A 52 -3.66 13.03 18.99
N LEU A 53 -2.97 12.23 18.18
CA LEU A 53 -1.51 12.10 18.19
C LEU A 53 -0.79 13.25 17.44
N HIS A 54 -1.52 14.19 16.87
CA HIS A 54 -0.96 15.21 15.99
C HIS A 54 -0.06 14.61 14.89
N TYR A 55 -0.53 13.48 14.34
CA TYR A 55 0.24 12.73 13.36
C TYR A 55 0.51 13.60 12.11
N ARG A 56 1.74 13.55 11.61
CA ARG A 56 2.14 14.31 10.43
C ARG A 56 2.59 13.39 9.32
N ASN A 57 2.12 13.67 8.10
CA ASN A 57 2.43 12.96 6.87
C ASN A 57 1.60 11.68 6.67
N ALA A 58 2.04 10.80 5.75
CA ALA A 58 1.33 9.55 5.45
C ALA A 58 1.62 8.46 6.48
N GLY A 59 0.61 7.70 6.82
CA GLY A 59 0.70 6.54 7.68
C GLY A 59 -0.39 5.53 7.39
N THR A 60 -0.26 4.35 7.95
CA THR A 60 -1.24 3.26 7.83
C THR A 60 -1.44 2.60 9.19
N PHE A 61 -2.70 2.34 9.52
CA PHE A 61 -3.10 1.53 10.66
C PHE A 61 -3.48 0.15 10.15
N GLU A 62 -2.91 -0.90 10.71
CA GLU A 62 -3.20 -2.28 10.34
C GLU A 62 -4.06 -2.96 11.41
N PHE A 63 -5.07 -3.70 10.94
CA PHE A 63 -6.02 -4.41 11.79
C PHE A 63 -6.20 -5.83 11.28
N LEU A 64 -6.42 -6.78 12.22
CA LEU A 64 -7.06 -8.05 11.90
C LEU A 64 -8.56 -7.88 11.95
N TYR A 65 -9.27 -8.54 11.03
CA TYR A 65 -10.73 -8.65 11.07
C TYR A 65 -11.13 -10.10 11.24
N GLU A 66 -11.79 -10.41 12.33
CA GLU A 66 -12.25 -11.76 12.64
C GLU A 66 -13.61 -11.72 13.35
N ALA A 67 -14.53 -12.58 12.93
CA ALA A 67 -15.85 -12.71 13.54
C ALA A 67 -16.65 -11.41 13.69
N GLY A 68 -16.43 -10.46 12.79
CA GLY A 68 -17.13 -9.17 12.79
C GLY A 68 -16.45 -8.05 13.59
N GLU A 69 -15.29 -8.32 14.19
CA GLU A 69 -14.53 -7.40 15.03
C GLU A 69 -13.18 -7.06 14.43
N PHE A 70 -12.72 -5.82 14.69
CA PHE A 70 -11.37 -5.36 14.31
C PHE A 70 -10.43 -5.39 15.51
N TYR A 71 -9.23 -5.91 15.28
CA TYR A 71 -8.16 -5.95 16.27
C TYR A 71 -6.95 -5.18 15.75
N PHE A 72 -6.58 -4.10 16.43
CA PHE A 72 -5.42 -3.31 16.04
C PHE A 72 -4.13 -4.14 16.16
N ILE A 73 -3.30 -4.07 15.12
CA ILE A 73 -1.99 -4.74 15.08
C ILE A 73 -0.89 -3.72 15.26
N GLU A 74 -0.78 -2.77 14.32
CA GLU A 74 0.31 -1.80 14.29
C GLU A 74 -0.05 -0.54 13.51
N ALA A 75 0.76 0.49 13.72
CA ALA A 75 0.75 1.70 12.89
C ALA A 75 2.11 1.85 12.18
N ASN A 76 2.07 1.98 10.86
CA ASN A 76 3.25 2.23 10.05
C ASN A 76 3.36 3.73 9.75
N GLY A 77 4.35 4.39 10.36
CA GLY A 77 4.60 5.83 10.22
C GLY A 77 5.35 6.20 8.93
N ARG A 78 4.97 5.62 7.82
CA ARG A 78 5.58 5.80 6.50
C ARG A 78 4.62 5.41 5.39
N ILE A 79 4.98 5.75 4.16
CA ILE A 79 4.34 5.16 2.98
C ILE A 79 4.67 3.66 2.91
N GLN A 80 3.74 2.87 2.41
CA GLN A 80 3.90 1.42 2.24
C GLN A 80 4.07 1.06 0.76
N VAL A 81 4.56 -0.16 0.48
CA VAL A 81 4.72 -0.67 -0.90
C VAL A 81 3.38 -0.63 -1.61
N GLU A 82 2.32 -1.05 -0.95
CA GLU A 82 0.96 -1.15 -1.46
C GLU A 82 0.19 0.18 -1.57
N HIS A 83 0.87 1.33 -1.50
CA HIS A 83 0.22 2.63 -1.72
C HIS A 83 -0.39 2.81 -3.12
N PRO A 84 0.13 2.17 -4.19
CA PRO A 84 -0.42 2.31 -5.53
C PRO A 84 -1.89 1.94 -5.67
N VAL A 85 -2.40 0.91 -4.95
CA VAL A 85 -3.82 0.56 -5.01
C VAL A 85 -4.71 1.68 -4.46
N THR A 86 -4.27 2.38 -3.41
CA THR A 86 -4.97 3.56 -2.89
C THR A 86 -4.95 4.71 -3.89
N GLU A 87 -3.80 4.97 -4.53
CA GLU A 87 -3.68 6.00 -5.56
C GLU A 87 -4.57 5.72 -6.78
N MET A 88 -4.64 4.45 -7.20
CA MET A 88 -5.47 4.03 -8.34
C MET A 88 -6.96 4.26 -8.10
N VAL A 89 -7.47 4.02 -6.89
CA VAL A 89 -8.90 4.17 -6.58
C VAL A 89 -9.28 5.59 -6.16
N THR A 90 -8.33 6.40 -5.65
CA THR A 90 -8.60 7.78 -5.22
C THR A 90 -8.23 8.81 -6.29
N GLY A 91 -7.27 8.49 -7.17
CA GLY A 91 -6.65 9.46 -8.07
C GLY A 91 -5.70 10.44 -7.38
N ILE A 92 -5.34 10.21 -6.12
CA ILE A 92 -4.47 11.06 -5.32
C ILE A 92 -3.04 10.50 -5.36
N ASP A 93 -2.07 11.32 -5.75
CA ASP A 93 -0.64 11.02 -5.68
C ASP A 93 -0.16 11.21 -4.23
N LEU A 94 0.05 10.08 -3.52
CA LEU A 94 0.43 10.07 -2.11
C LEU A 94 1.84 10.62 -1.88
N VAL A 95 2.77 10.34 -2.77
CA VAL A 95 4.14 10.85 -2.66
C VAL A 95 4.16 12.37 -2.80
N LYS A 96 3.42 12.90 -3.77
CA LYS A 96 3.26 14.34 -3.92
C LYS A 96 2.57 14.97 -2.71
N ALA A 97 1.53 14.33 -2.19
CA ALA A 97 0.84 14.80 -0.99
C ALA A 97 1.78 14.81 0.23
N GLN A 98 2.62 13.80 0.41
CA GLN A 98 3.65 13.76 1.45
C GLN A 98 4.64 14.94 1.34
N LEU A 99 5.11 15.23 0.13
CA LEU A 99 6.03 16.35 -0.13
C LEU A 99 5.35 17.69 0.15
N THR A 100 4.07 17.83 -0.18
CA THR A 100 3.28 19.04 0.11
C THR A 100 3.17 19.25 1.62
N VAL A 101 2.73 18.24 2.38
CA VAL A 101 2.65 18.34 3.85
C VAL A 101 4.02 18.62 4.48
N ALA A 102 5.08 18.01 3.97
CA ALA A 102 6.43 18.23 4.48
C ALA A 102 6.89 19.67 4.28
N SER A 103 6.54 20.31 3.15
CA SER A 103 6.98 21.63 2.77
C SER A 103 6.10 22.76 3.34
N SER A 104 4.77 22.60 3.32
CA SER A 104 3.81 23.64 3.74
C SER A 104 3.27 23.43 5.16
N GLY A 105 3.24 22.20 5.65
CA GLY A 105 2.53 21.85 6.87
C GLY A 105 1.02 21.74 6.68
N GLU A 106 0.52 21.78 5.46
CA GLU A 106 -0.91 21.80 5.14
C GLU A 106 -1.30 20.56 4.32
N LEU A 107 -2.51 20.05 4.53
CA LEU A 107 -3.08 19.00 3.70
C LEU A 107 -3.44 19.58 2.32
N PRO A 108 -3.09 18.88 1.21
CA PRO A 108 -3.38 19.37 -0.15
C PRO A 108 -4.86 19.19 -0.57
N PHE A 109 -5.67 18.52 0.24
CA PHE A 109 -7.10 18.24 0.02
C PHE A 109 -7.82 17.99 1.34
N SER A 110 -9.13 18.12 1.34
CA SER A 110 -10.03 17.80 2.45
C SER A 110 -10.59 16.37 2.34
N GLN A 111 -11.31 15.89 3.37
CA GLN A 111 -11.97 14.58 3.31
C GLN A 111 -13.05 14.54 2.21
N ASP A 112 -13.72 15.64 1.94
CA ASP A 112 -14.78 15.73 0.92
C ASP A 112 -14.22 15.59 -0.52
N ASP A 113 -12.92 15.83 -0.71
CA ASP A 113 -12.25 15.67 -1.99
C ASP A 113 -11.86 14.22 -2.28
N VAL A 114 -11.89 13.34 -1.27
CA VAL A 114 -11.54 11.93 -1.39
C VAL A 114 -12.72 11.12 -1.90
N VAL A 115 -12.65 10.71 -3.16
CA VAL A 115 -13.70 9.91 -3.80
C VAL A 115 -13.09 8.59 -4.27
N LEU A 116 -13.55 7.48 -3.69
CA LEU A 116 -13.15 6.14 -4.12
C LEU A 116 -13.86 5.77 -5.43
N ARG A 117 -13.13 5.34 -6.45
CA ARG A 117 -13.66 4.95 -7.74
C ARG A 117 -13.06 3.62 -8.19
N GLY A 118 -13.96 2.67 -8.47
CA GLY A 118 -13.55 1.36 -8.95
C GLY A 118 -12.85 0.51 -7.89
N HIS A 119 -11.96 -0.35 -8.37
CA HIS A 119 -11.22 -1.31 -7.56
C HIS A 119 -9.82 -1.49 -8.16
N ALA A 120 -8.81 -1.64 -7.32
CA ALA A 120 -7.44 -1.87 -7.73
C ALA A 120 -6.85 -3.07 -7.02
N ILE A 121 -6.05 -3.85 -7.74
CA ILE A 121 -5.33 -5.00 -7.20
C ILE A 121 -3.86 -4.83 -7.56
N GLU A 122 -2.99 -4.97 -6.57
CA GLU A 122 -1.54 -5.00 -6.72
C GLU A 122 -1.03 -6.41 -6.53
N CYS A 123 -0.05 -6.80 -7.35
CA CYS A 123 0.69 -8.05 -7.18
C CYS A 123 2.16 -7.72 -7.07
N ARG A 124 2.83 -8.19 -6.01
CA ARG A 124 4.28 -8.05 -5.87
C ARG A 124 5.00 -9.11 -6.67
N LEU A 125 5.99 -8.69 -7.44
CA LEU A 125 6.87 -9.57 -8.19
C LEU A 125 8.25 -9.60 -7.54
N ASN A 126 8.70 -10.78 -7.16
CA ASN A 126 9.98 -11.01 -6.52
C ASN A 126 10.94 -11.80 -7.43
N ALA A 127 12.23 -11.49 -7.34
CA ALA A 127 13.29 -12.30 -7.95
C ALA A 127 13.47 -13.59 -7.14
N GLU A 128 12.73 -14.63 -7.51
CA GLU A 128 12.68 -15.90 -6.79
C GLU A 128 12.61 -17.07 -7.75
N THR A 129 13.12 -18.21 -7.32
CA THR A 129 12.96 -19.51 -7.99
C THR A 129 12.04 -20.39 -7.16
N LEU A 130 11.18 -21.14 -7.85
CA LEU A 130 10.34 -22.18 -7.28
C LEU A 130 10.92 -23.55 -7.64
N ASP A 131 11.31 -24.33 -6.65
CA ASP A 131 11.56 -25.76 -6.84
C ASP A 131 10.22 -26.49 -6.93
N ILE A 132 9.88 -26.95 -8.13
CA ILE A 132 8.60 -27.61 -8.38
C ILE A 132 8.47 -28.95 -7.63
N GLY A 133 9.59 -29.63 -7.36
CA GLY A 133 9.59 -30.92 -6.68
C GLY A 133 9.35 -30.82 -5.17
N THR A 134 9.88 -29.79 -4.54
CA THR A 134 9.76 -29.55 -3.09
C THR A 134 8.74 -28.47 -2.73
N GLY A 135 8.37 -27.60 -3.70
CA GLY A 135 7.57 -26.39 -3.44
C GLY A 135 8.36 -25.29 -2.73
N GLU A 136 9.67 -25.43 -2.63
CA GLU A 136 10.50 -24.45 -1.96
C GLU A 136 10.73 -23.22 -2.85
N ILE A 137 10.63 -22.04 -2.25
CA ILE A 137 10.88 -20.76 -2.90
C ILE A 137 12.11 -20.14 -2.27
N ALA A 138 13.07 -19.75 -3.12
CA ALA A 138 14.31 -19.10 -2.69
C ALA A 138 14.61 -17.85 -3.51
N PRO A 139 15.24 -16.82 -2.93
CA PRO A 139 15.70 -15.65 -3.67
C PRO A 139 16.59 -16.07 -4.85
N SER A 140 16.42 -15.40 -5.98
CA SER A 140 17.18 -15.64 -7.22
C SER A 140 17.81 -14.33 -7.71
N PRO A 141 18.87 -13.85 -7.05
CA PRO A 141 19.60 -12.68 -7.49
C PRO A 141 20.27 -12.94 -8.85
N GLY A 142 20.56 -11.87 -9.59
CA GLY A 142 21.22 -11.97 -10.88
C GLY A 142 20.93 -10.81 -11.80
N VAL A 143 21.32 -10.95 -13.07
CA VAL A 143 21.13 -9.89 -14.07
C VAL A 143 19.84 -10.14 -14.84
N VAL A 144 19.03 -9.10 -14.98
CA VAL A 144 17.81 -9.11 -15.82
C VAL A 144 18.22 -9.21 -17.29
N SER A 145 18.09 -10.38 -17.88
CA SER A 145 18.47 -10.62 -19.28
C SER A 145 17.47 -9.98 -20.26
N GLU A 146 16.19 -10.01 -19.89
CA GLU A 146 15.10 -9.45 -20.68
C GLU A 146 14.00 -8.93 -19.74
N LEU A 147 13.40 -7.81 -20.06
CA LEU A 147 12.30 -7.21 -19.32
C LEU A 147 11.19 -6.78 -20.30
N SER A 148 10.01 -7.35 -20.12
CA SER A 148 8.80 -6.93 -20.82
C SER A 148 7.73 -6.56 -19.78
N LEU A 149 7.42 -5.28 -19.67
CA LEU A 149 6.44 -4.80 -18.72
C LEU A 149 5.03 -4.85 -19.32
N PRO A 150 4.02 -5.32 -18.56
CA PRO A 150 2.65 -5.22 -19.00
C PRO A 150 2.24 -3.76 -19.13
N ALA A 151 1.40 -3.44 -20.10
CA ALA A 151 0.87 -2.12 -20.31
C ALA A 151 -0.58 -2.18 -20.81
N GLY A 152 -1.33 -1.10 -20.58
CA GLY A 152 -2.72 -0.98 -21.03
C GLY A 152 -3.53 -0.06 -20.14
N ILE A 153 -4.81 0.09 -20.48
CA ILE A 153 -5.73 0.89 -19.68
C ILE A 153 -5.89 0.24 -18.30
N GLY A 154 -5.64 1.02 -17.22
CA GLY A 154 -5.74 0.54 -15.84
C GLY A 154 -4.57 -0.31 -15.37
N VAL A 155 -3.50 -0.43 -16.18
CA VAL A 155 -2.27 -1.14 -15.77
C VAL A 155 -1.22 -0.11 -15.36
N ARG A 156 -0.71 -0.25 -14.13
CA ARG A 156 0.43 0.49 -13.59
C ARG A 156 1.51 -0.50 -13.20
N VAL A 157 2.76 -0.16 -13.48
CA VAL A 157 3.93 -0.94 -13.03
C VAL A 157 4.92 0.01 -12.40
N ASP A 158 5.20 -0.21 -11.13
CA ASP A 158 6.20 0.54 -10.37
C ASP A 158 7.42 -0.36 -10.21
N THR A 159 8.50 -0.07 -10.91
CA THR A 159 9.73 -0.84 -10.85
C THR A 159 10.96 0.02 -11.14
N HIS A 160 12.09 -0.34 -10.55
CA HIS A 160 13.40 0.25 -10.86
C HIS A 160 14.17 -0.55 -11.92
N LEU A 161 13.63 -1.69 -12.34
CA LEU A 161 14.32 -2.60 -13.23
C LEU A 161 14.36 -2.10 -14.68
N ARG A 162 15.41 -2.51 -15.35
CA ARG A 162 15.59 -2.45 -16.80
C ARG A 162 16.40 -3.67 -17.27
N THR A 163 16.35 -3.98 -18.53
CA THR A 163 17.24 -4.99 -19.11
C THR A 163 18.70 -4.65 -18.79
N GLY A 164 19.45 -5.61 -18.30
CA GLY A 164 20.83 -5.46 -17.83
C GLY A 164 20.97 -4.95 -16.37
N ALA A 165 19.86 -4.69 -15.66
CA ALA A 165 19.93 -4.36 -14.23
C ALA A 165 20.39 -5.58 -13.42
N ASP A 166 21.21 -5.32 -12.40
CA ASP A 166 21.61 -6.34 -11.44
C ASP A 166 20.64 -6.33 -10.25
N ILE A 167 20.17 -7.52 -9.85
CA ILE A 167 19.39 -7.73 -8.64
C ILE A 167 20.34 -8.30 -7.59
N PRO A 168 20.83 -7.46 -6.67
CA PRO A 168 21.86 -7.86 -5.74
C PRO A 168 21.28 -8.71 -4.61
N HIS A 169 22.06 -9.68 -4.13
CA HIS A 169 21.68 -10.59 -3.06
C HIS A 169 21.62 -9.94 -1.66
N GLN A 170 22.08 -8.70 -1.53
CA GLN A 170 22.12 -7.98 -0.24
C GLN A 170 20.82 -7.26 0.09
N TYR A 171 19.91 -7.15 -0.86
CA TYR A 171 18.64 -6.43 -0.70
C TYR A 171 17.44 -7.38 -0.82
N ASP A 172 16.25 -6.82 -0.57
CA ASP A 172 14.99 -7.52 -0.81
C ASP A 172 14.88 -7.96 -2.27
N SER A 173 14.23 -9.09 -2.50
CA SER A 173 14.01 -9.64 -3.84
C SER A 173 12.90 -8.94 -4.62
N LEU A 174 12.20 -7.96 -4.03
CA LEU A 174 11.10 -7.24 -4.66
C LEU A 174 11.56 -6.49 -5.92
N MET A 175 10.91 -6.79 -7.05
CA MET A 175 11.24 -6.24 -8.37
C MET A 175 10.20 -5.21 -8.85
N ALA A 176 8.92 -5.45 -8.58
CA ALA A 176 7.79 -4.60 -8.94
C ALA A 176 6.61 -4.88 -8.02
#